data_6f1fe9740eefd2f1c4d6c42b014badf1
#
_entry.id   6f1fe9740eefd2f1c4d6c42b014badf1
#
_cell.length_a   1.000
_cell.length_b   1.000
_cell.length_c   1.000
_cell.angle_alpha   90.00
_cell.angle_beta   90.00
_cell.angle_gamma   90.00
#
_symmetry.space_group_name_H-M   'P 1'
#
loop_
_entity.id
_entity.type
_entity.pdbx_description
1 polymer ?
#
loop_
_entity_poly.entity_id
_entity_poly.type
_entity_poly.pdbx_seq_one_letter_code
_entity_poly.pdbx_strand_id
1 'polypeptide(L)'
;MMERQTINDIFTLQIPDGFEVLTEEDLRSMYKNVGDPFNWGVRDMERHASIVAIWKKYPALLSWTLDLKAIVKKNEQMTGQVHAAHGYRFLEFFSMQAGEENAEGYRFCYDKEGTTQVCSNCLIKDGRTIYAFMCVGREENMDADRETFRRIMETLEYA
;
A
#
# COMPACT_ATOMS: atom_id res chain seq x y z
N MET A 1 13.89 1.51 17.90
CA MET A 1 13.47 2.94 17.81
C MET A 1 12.67 3.14 16.54
N MET A 2 11.59 3.91 16.60
CA MET A 2 10.76 4.22 15.42
C MET A 2 11.33 5.43 14.69
N GLU A 3 11.39 5.34 13.36
CA GLU A 3 11.81 6.45 12.54
C GLU A 3 10.58 7.11 11.89
N ARG A 4 10.52 8.44 11.94
CA ARG A 4 9.43 9.20 11.32
C ARG A 4 9.75 9.46 9.86
N GLN A 5 8.83 9.07 8.98
CA GLN A 5 8.91 9.32 7.54
C GLN A 5 7.79 10.26 7.11
N THR A 6 8.11 11.18 6.21
CA THR A 6 7.14 12.12 5.65
C THR A 6 6.64 11.64 4.30
N ILE A 7 5.32 11.68 4.11
CA ILE A 7 4.65 11.23 2.90
C ILE A 7 4.03 12.45 2.21
N ASN A 8 4.59 12.82 1.05
CA ASN A 8 4.10 13.94 0.23
C ASN A 8 3.99 15.27 1.00
N ASP A 9 4.83 15.48 2.02
CA ASP A 9 4.77 16.66 2.92
C ASP A 9 3.41 16.86 3.63
N ILE A 10 2.49 15.90 3.52
CA ILE A 10 1.13 15.98 4.08
C ILE A 10 0.98 15.10 5.31
N PHE A 11 1.52 13.89 5.26
CA PHE A 11 1.43 12.92 6.36
C PHE A 11 2.79 12.51 6.88
N THR A 12 2.82 12.00 8.10
CA THR A 12 3.97 11.30 8.66
C THR A 12 3.55 9.91 9.10
N LEU A 13 4.49 8.97 9.01
CA LEU A 13 4.35 7.60 9.50
C LEU A 13 5.54 7.27 10.39
N GLN A 14 5.33 6.44 11.41
CA GLN A 14 6.39 5.89 12.25
C GLN A 14 6.77 4.51 11.73
N ILE A 15 8.02 4.35 11.34
CA ILE A 15 8.53 3.10 10.75
C ILE A 15 9.42 2.39 11.77
N PRO A 16 9.13 1.11 12.11
CA PRO A 16 9.93 0.38 13.07
C PRO A 16 11.32 0.03 12.53
N ASP A 17 12.23 -0.32 13.44
CA ASP A 17 13.56 -0.78 13.08
C ASP A 17 13.48 -2.01 12.16
N GLY A 18 14.47 -2.16 11.31
CA GLY A 18 14.53 -3.25 10.33
C GLY A 18 14.10 -2.84 8.93
N PHE A 19 13.35 -1.75 8.80
CA PHE A 19 12.98 -1.22 7.48
C PHE A 19 13.99 -0.19 6.99
N GLU A 20 14.33 -0.30 5.72
CA GLU A 20 15.19 0.66 5.02
C GLU A 20 14.35 1.48 4.04
N VAL A 21 14.61 2.77 3.94
CA VAL A 21 13.95 3.65 2.96
C VAL A 21 14.43 3.27 1.57
N LEU A 22 13.49 3.05 0.66
CA LEU A 22 13.79 2.72 -0.73
C LEU A 22 14.23 3.96 -1.50
N THR A 23 15.26 3.80 -2.34
CA THR A 23 15.73 4.87 -3.22
C THR A 23 14.76 5.05 -4.39
N GLU A 24 14.88 6.18 -5.09
CA GLU A 24 14.10 6.43 -6.29
C GLU A 24 14.32 5.35 -7.37
N GLU A 25 15.54 4.85 -7.49
CA GLU A 25 15.87 3.75 -8.38
C GLU A 25 15.18 2.44 -7.98
N ASP A 26 15.18 2.11 -6.69
CA ASP A 26 14.48 0.95 -6.15
C ASP A 26 12.99 1.00 -6.47
N LEU A 27 12.37 2.15 -6.25
CA LEU A 27 10.94 2.35 -6.50
C LEU A 27 10.59 2.17 -7.98
N ARG A 28 11.44 2.65 -8.87
CA ARG A 28 11.24 2.48 -10.31
C ARG A 28 11.41 1.03 -10.77
N SER A 29 12.34 0.30 -10.14
CA SER A 29 12.64 -1.08 -10.53
C SER A 29 11.63 -2.11 -10.03
N MET A 30 10.93 -1.83 -8.94
CA MET A 30 10.03 -2.80 -8.31
C MET A 30 8.85 -3.22 -9.19
N TYR A 31 8.33 -2.34 -10.02
CA TYR A 31 7.16 -2.61 -10.85
C TYR A 31 7.30 -2.00 -12.24
N LYS A 32 8.33 -2.40 -12.96
CA LYS A 32 8.68 -1.85 -14.29
C LYS A 32 7.56 -1.89 -15.33
N ASN A 33 6.62 -2.82 -15.18
CA ASN A 33 5.60 -3.10 -16.19
C ASN A 33 4.16 -2.80 -15.71
N VAL A 34 3.97 -2.15 -14.57
CA VAL A 34 2.66 -2.04 -13.92
C VAL A 34 2.25 -0.58 -13.66
N GLY A 35 2.47 0.31 -14.63
CA GLY A 35 2.05 1.71 -14.51
C GLY A 35 3.12 2.62 -13.91
N ASP A 36 2.69 3.66 -13.19
CA ASP A 36 3.60 4.65 -12.63
C ASP A 36 4.41 4.08 -11.45
N PRO A 37 5.67 4.52 -11.28
CA PRO A 37 6.47 4.08 -10.14
C PRO A 37 5.87 4.59 -8.82
N PHE A 38 6.14 3.86 -7.74
CA PHE A 38 5.75 4.30 -6.41
C PHE A 38 6.46 5.60 -6.03
N ASN A 39 5.79 6.42 -5.23
CA ASN A 39 6.34 7.70 -4.77
C ASN A 39 7.20 7.56 -3.52
N TRP A 40 6.95 6.52 -2.73
CA TRP A 40 7.65 6.29 -1.47
C TRP A 40 7.61 4.80 -1.12
N GLY A 41 8.61 4.34 -0.37
CA GLY A 41 8.58 2.98 0.16
C GLY A 41 9.68 2.69 1.15
N VAL A 42 9.45 1.63 1.94
CA VAL A 42 10.41 1.05 2.87
C VAL A 42 10.40 -0.46 2.70
N ARG A 43 11.51 -1.10 3.04
CA ARG A 43 11.67 -2.54 2.86
C ARG A 43 12.42 -3.15 4.03
N ASP A 44 11.93 -4.28 4.52
CA ASP A 44 12.63 -5.15 5.47
C ASP A 44 13.17 -6.36 4.69
N MET A 45 14.47 -6.40 4.47
CA MET A 45 15.12 -7.45 3.68
C MET A 45 15.08 -8.82 4.34
N GLU A 46 15.16 -8.88 5.66
CA GLU A 46 15.12 -10.17 6.39
C GLU A 46 13.77 -10.86 6.26
N ARG A 47 12.70 -10.07 6.34
CA ARG A 47 11.32 -10.58 6.28
C ARG A 47 10.78 -10.63 4.86
N HIS A 48 11.49 -10.08 3.88
CA HIS A 48 11.04 -9.94 2.51
C HIS A 48 9.70 -9.19 2.42
N ALA A 49 9.55 -8.17 3.26
CA ALA A 49 8.36 -7.34 3.29
C ALA A 49 8.68 -5.93 2.83
N SER A 50 7.76 -5.33 2.10
CA SER A 50 7.87 -3.93 1.71
C SER A 50 6.54 -3.21 1.92
N ILE A 51 6.64 -1.91 2.22
CA ILE A 51 5.49 -1.03 2.31
C ILE A 51 5.77 0.11 1.36
N VAL A 52 4.87 0.32 0.42
CA VAL A 52 5.02 1.35 -0.61
C VAL A 52 3.79 2.23 -0.65
N ALA A 53 3.96 3.44 -1.15
CA ALA A 53 2.86 4.38 -1.33
C ALA A 53 2.91 5.02 -2.71
N ILE A 54 1.74 5.19 -3.28
CA ILE A 54 1.54 5.97 -4.49
C ILE A 54 0.36 6.91 -4.24
N TRP A 55 0.44 8.14 -4.74
CA TRP A 55 -0.65 9.08 -4.62
C TRP A 55 -0.91 9.79 -5.93
N LYS A 56 -2.18 10.15 -6.11
CA LYS A 56 -2.64 10.79 -7.33
C LYS A 56 -3.67 11.86 -6.98
N LYS A 57 -3.51 13.02 -7.58
CA LYS A 57 -4.46 14.11 -7.44
C LYS A 57 -5.53 14.00 -8.52
N TYR A 58 -6.79 14.04 -8.09
CA TYR A 58 -7.95 13.99 -8.99
C TYR A 58 -8.43 15.39 -9.34
N PRO A 59 -9.09 15.56 -10.51
CA PRO A 59 -9.66 16.85 -10.88
C PRO A 59 -10.66 17.37 -9.86
N ALA A 60 -10.71 18.70 -9.66
CA ALA A 60 -11.60 19.34 -8.68
C ALA A 60 -13.08 18.99 -8.89
N LEU A 61 -13.50 18.80 -10.12
CA LEU A 61 -14.89 18.44 -10.47
C LEU A 61 -15.32 17.07 -9.94
N LEU A 62 -14.34 16.18 -9.67
CA LEU A 62 -14.60 14.82 -9.21
C LEU A 62 -14.37 14.64 -7.70
N SER A 63 -13.77 15.62 -7.02
CA SER A 63 -13.32 15.46 -5.64
C SER A 63 -14.46 15.16 -4.65
N TRP A 64 -15.61 15.73 -4.85
CA TRP A 64 -16.76 15.51 -3.97
C TRP A 64 -17.52 14.20 -4.27
N THR A 65 -17.28 13.58 -5.44
CA THR A 65 -17.89 12.30 -5.81
C THR A 65 -16.98 11.10 -5.55
N LEU A 66 -15.76 11.33 -5.05
CA LEU A 66 -14.81 10.24 -4.79
C LEU A 66 -15.28 9.38 -3.61
N ASP A 67 -15.60 8.13 -3.91
CA ASP A 67 -15.97 7.12 -2.94
C ASP A 67 -14.86 6.09 -2.86
N LEU A 68 -14.18 6.01 -1.71
CA LEU A 68 -13.06 5.08 -1.50
C LEU A 68 -13.45 3.62 -1.73
N LYS A 69 -14.64 3.22 -1.29
CA LYS A 69 -15.09 1.83 -1.47
C LYS A 69 -15.26 1.48 -2.95
N ALA A 70 -15.79 2.41 -3.74
CA ALA A 70 -15.94 2.21 -5.18
C ALA A 70 -14.59 2.14 -5.88
N ILE A 71 -13.65 3.00 -5.49
CA ILE A 71 -12.28 3.00 -6.03
C ILE A 71 -11.57 1.70 -5.69
N VAL A 72 -11.71 1.22 -4.45
CA VAL A 72 -11.12 -0.04 -4.00
C VAL A 72 -11.63 -1.22 -4.83
N LYS A 73 -12.93 -1.30 -5.08
CA LYS A 73 -13.51 -2.37 -5.92
C LYS A 73 -12.95 -2.35 -7.34
N LYS A 74 -12.84 -1.17 -7.92
CA LYS A 74 -12.26 -1.00 -9.25
C LYS A 74 -10.79 -1.41 -9.27
N ASN A 75 -10.03 -0.98 -8.26
CA ASN A 75 -8.61 -1.31 -8.15
C ASN A 75 -8.41 -2.81 -7.97
N GLU A 76 -9.25 -3.49 -7.19
CA GLU A 76 -9.19 -4.94 -7.03
C GLU A 76 -9.39 -5.64 -8.39
N GLN A 77 -10.36 -5.22 -9.18
CA GLN A 77 -10.61 -5.80 -10.50
C GLN A 77 -9.42 -5.60 -11.44
N MET A 78 -8.83 -4.41 -11.44
CA MET A 78 -7.64 -4.11 -12.24
C MET A 78 -6.45 -4.94 -11.80
N THR A 79 -6.24 -5.09 -10.50
CA THR A 79 -5.16 -5.91 -9.93
C THR A 79 -5.34 -7.37 -10.32
N GLY A 80 -6.58 -7.86 -10.27
CA GLY A 80 -6.90 -9.22 -10.70
C GLY A 80 -6.56 -9.47 -12.17
N GLN A 81 -6.78 -8.50 -13.04
CA GLN A 81 -6.40 -8.59 -14.44
C GLN A 81 -4.88 -8.61 -14.62
N VAL A 82 -4.16 -7.75 -13.90
CA VAL A 82 -2.70 -7.67 -13.97
C VAL A 82 -2.04 -8.99 -13.53
N HIS A 83 -2.56 -9.63 -12.50
CA HIS A 83 -1.99 -10.86 -11.94
C HIS A 83 -2.72 -12.14 -12.36
N ALA A 84 -3.62 -12.07 -13.34
CA ALA A 84 -4.43 -13.22 -13.76
C ALA A 84 -3.58 -14.43 -14.17
N ALA A 85 -2.43 -14.20 -14.84
CA ALA A 85 -1.52 -15.25 -15.26
C ALA A 85 -0.62 -15.79 -14.13
N HIS A 86 -0.69 -15.21 -12.94
CA HIS A 86 0.18 -15.51 -11.81
C HIS A 86 -0.60 -15.99 -10.57
N GLY A 87 -1.70 -16.69 -10.77
CA GLY A 87 -2.46 -17.30 -9.67
C GLY A 87 -3.11 -16.30 -8.74
N TYR A 88 -3.62 -15.20 -9.27
CA TYR A 88 -4.29 -14.20 -8.47
C TYR A 88 -5.45 -14.80 -7.67
N ARG A 89 -5.49 -14.47 -6.37
CA ARG A 89 -6.57 -14.88 -5.47
C ARG A 89 -6.99 -13.67 -4.62
N PHE A 90 -8.22 -13.25 -4.77
CA PHE A 90 -8.80 -12.23 -3.91
C PHE A 90 -9.10 -12.82 -2.54
N LEU A 91 -8.71 -12.13 -1.46
CA LEU A 91 -8.95 -12.59 -0.10
C LEU A 91 -10.13 -11.89 0.56
N GLU A 92 -10.09 -10.55 0.65
CA GLU A 92 -11.15 -9.81 1.32
C GLU A 92 -11.06 -8.31 1.03
N PHE A 93 -12.18 -7.62 1.18
CA PHE A 93 -12.20 -6.17 1.38
C PHE A 93 -12.11 -5.90 2.88
N PHE A 94 -11.52 -4.78 3.27
CA PHE A 94 -11.41 -4.40 4.66
C PHE A 94 -11.49 -2.88 4.83
N SER A 95 -11.83 -2.47 6.06
CA SER A 95 -11.76 -1.08 6.51
C SER A 95 -10.84 -1.03 7.72
N MET A 96 -10.06 0.04 7.85
CA MET A 96 -9.18 0.21 9.00
C MET A 96 -9.01 1.69 9.33
N GLN A 97 -8.49 1.96 10.53
CA GLN A 97 -8.09 3.30 10.92
C GLN A 97 -6.62 3.52 10.58
N ALA A 98 -6.33 4.62 9.88
CA ALA A 98 -4.98 5.10 9.64
C ALA A 98 -4.85 6.43 10.39
N GLY A 99 -4.38 6.37 11.64
CA GLY A 99 -4.48 7.51 12.55
C GLY A 99 -5.95 7.87 12.77
N GLU A 100 -6.32 9.11 12.47
CA GLU A 100 -7.70 9.58 12.56
C GLU A 100 -8.48 9.40 11.24
N GLU A 101 -7.79 8.96 10.19
CA GLU A 101 -8.41 8.78 8.86
C GLU A 101 -9.01 7.38 8.69
N ASN A 102 -10.13 7.30 8.00
CA ASN A 102 -10.71 6.04 7.59
C ASN A 102 -10.04 5.56 6.31
N ALA A 103 -9.56 4.32 6.29
CA ALA A 103 -8.97 3.70 5.12
C ALA A 103 -9.85 2.52 4.67
N GLU A 104 -9.99 2.38 3.35
CA GLU A 104 -10.68 1.25 2.74
C GLU A 104 -9.67 0.49 1.89
N GLY A 105 -9.74 -0.84 1.89
CA GLY A 105 -8.75 -1.61 1.18
C GLY A 105 -9.19 -2.99 0.76
N TYR A 106 -8.24 -3.73 0.19
CA TYR A 106 -8.43 -5.12 -0.23
C TYR A 106 -7.15 -5.91 -0.04
N ARG A 107 -7.28 -7.21 0.17
CA ARG A 107 -6.17 -8.15 0.29
C ARG A 107 -6.26 -9.20 -0.81
N PHE A 108 -5.12 -9.57 -1.31
CA PHE A 108 -5.00 -10.57 -2.37
C PHE A 108 -3.66 -11.30 -2.28
N CYS A 109 -3.57 -12.42 -2.99
CA CYS A 109 -2.31 -13.14 -3.18
C CYS A 109 -2.06 -13.34 -4.66
N TYR A 110 -0.78 -13.52 -5.00
CA TYR A 110 -0.36 -13.98 -6.32
C TYR A 110 0.98 -14.70 -6.20
N ASP A 111 1.33 -15.46 -7.23
CA ASP A 111 2.56 -16.23 -7.24
C ASP A 111 3.62 -15.50 -8.05
N LYS A 112 4.83 -15.41 -7.50
CA LYS A 112 5.97 -14.80 -8.15
C LYS A 112 7.21 -15.65 -7.90
N GLU A 113 7.82 -16.16 -8.98
CA GLU A 113 9.08 -16.91 -8.89
C GLU A 113 9.03 -18.05 -7.88
N GLY A 114 7.92 -18.80 -7.85
CA GLY A 114 7.75 -19.94 -6.95
C GLY A 114 7.38 -19.58 -5.51
N THR A 115 7.13 -18.31 -5.23
CA THR A 115 6.75 -17.82 -3.91
C THR A 115 5.38 -17.15 -3.97
N THR A 116 4.52 -17.43 -2.99
CA THR A 116 3.25 -16.74 -2.87
C THR A 116 3.44 -15.41 -2.14
N GLN A 117 3.07 -14.33 -2.80
CA GLN A 117 3.07 -12.98 -2.24
C GLN A 117 1.67 -12.67 -1.70
N VAL A 118 1.60 -12.05 -0.54
CA VAL A 118 0.35 -11.59 0.05
C VAL A 118 0.40 -10.07 0.16
N CYS A 119 -0.61 -9.41 -0.36
CA CYS A 119 -0.67 -7.96 -0.44
C CYS A 119 -1.89 -7.42 0.29
N SER A 120 -1.68 -6.32 1.02
CA SER A 120 -2.75 -5.50 1.57
C SER A 120 -2.61 -4.11 0.95
N ASN A 121 -3.66 -3.61 0.33
CA ASN A 121 -3.67 -2.29 -0.28
C ASN A 121 -4.78 -1.47 0.36
N CYS A 122 -4.48 -0.31 0.93
CA CYS A 122 -5.50 0.56 1.51
C CYS A 122 -5.40 1.98 0.97
N LEU A 123 -6.56 2.61 0.84
CA LEU A 123 -6.70 3.95 0.29
C LEU A 123 -7.15 4.93 1.36
N ILE A 124 -6.55 6.11 1.33
CA ILE A 124 -6.91 7.26 2.18
C ILE A 124 -7.13 8.45 1.25
N LYS A 125 -8.09 9.28 1.58
CA LYS A 125 -8.39 10.49 0.82
C LYS A 125 -8.01 11.73 1.63
N ASP A 126 -7.26 12.63 1.01
CA ASP A 126 -6.99 13.97 1.54
C ASP A 126 -7.33 14.99 0.47
N GLY A 127 -8.48 15.66 0.63
CA GLY A 127 -8.98 16.58 -0.37
C GLY A 127 -9.19 15.88 -1.71
N ARG A 128 -8.41 16.27 -2.72
CA ARG A 128 -8.48 15.69 -4.08
C ARG A 128 -7.42 14.62 -4.31
N THR A 129 -6.60 14.32 -3.32
CA THR A 129 -5.52 13.36 -3.45
C THR A 129 -5.92 12.04 -2.82
N ILE A 130 -5.78 10.96 -3.58
CA ILE A 130 -5.95 9.60 -3.07
C ILE A 130 -4.57 9.00 -2.85
N TYR A 131 -4.33 8.50 -1.65
CA TYR A 131 -3.10 7.81 -1.26
C TYR A 131 -3.39 6.33 -1.18
N ALA A 132 -2.60 5.53 -1.88
CA ALA A 132 -2.64 4.09 -1.78
C ALA A 132 -1.38 3.61 -1.05
N PHE A 133 -1.56 2.90 0.07
CA PHE A 133 -0.48 2.28 0.82
C PHE A 133 -0.60 0.77 0.64
N MET A 134 0.48 0.13 0.22
CA MET A 134 0.47 -1.31 -0.01
C MET A 134 1.58 -1.99 0.76
N CYS A 135 1.20 -3.05 1.50
CA CYS A 135 2.15 -3.94 2.15
C CYS A 135 2.22 -5.21 1.32
N VAL A 136 3.44 -5.59 0.93
CA VAL A 136 3.71 -6.82 0.17
C VAL A 136 4.65 -7.68 0.98
N GLY A 137 4.30 -8.93 1.18
CA GLY A 137 5.13 -9.87 1.91
C GLY A 137 4.89 -11.31 1.45
N ARG A 138 5.59 -12.24 2.07
CA ARG A 138 5.46 -13.67 1.79
C ARG A 138 4.34 -14.28 2.62
N GLU A 139 3.70 -15.30 2.08
CA GLU A 139 2.60 -16.01 2.74
C GLU A 139 2.96 -16.50 4.14
N GLU A 140 4.16 -17.04 4.32
CA GLU A 140 4.62 -17.56 5.62
C GLU A 140 4.69 -16.49 6.72
N ASN A 141 4.78 -15.22 6.36
CA ASN A 141 4.84 -14.08 7.29
C ASN A 141 3.54 -13.27 7.31
N MET A 142 2.49 -13.76 6.69
CA MET A 142 1.25 -13.01 6.46
C MET A 142 0.67 -12.34 7.70
N ASP A 143 0.52 -13.09 8.79
CA ASP A 143 -0.07 -12.57 10.02
C ASP A 143 0.79 -11.50 10.67
N ALA A 144 2.11 -11.73 10.72
CA ALA A 144 3.07 -10.77 11.28
C ALA A 144 3.14 -9.49 10.44
N ASP A 145 3.14 -9.62 9.12
CA ASP A 145 3.19 -8.48 8.21
C ASP A 145 1.92 -7.64 8.29
N ARG A 146 0.77 -8.29 8.40
CA ARG A 146 -0.53 -7.66 8.60
C ARG A 146 -0.54 -6.80 9.85
N GLU A 147 -0.07 -7.36 10.96
CA GLU A 147 0.00 -6.65 12.23
C GLU A 147 0.98 -5.49 12.18
N THR A 148 2.15 -5.69 11.56
CA THR A 148 3.14 -4.63 11.37
C THR A 148 2.58 -3.49 10.53
N PHE A 149 1.92 -3.81 9.42
CA PHE A 149 1.29 -2.82 8.56
C PHE A 149 0.20 -2.03 9.31
N ARG A 150 -0.65 -2.73 10.05
CA ARG A 150 -1.69 -2.10 10.86
C ARG A 150 -1.10 -1.09 11.86
N ARG A 151 -0.05 -1.50 12.57
CA ARG A 151 0.63 -0.65 13.55
C ARG A 151 1.24 0.59 12.91
N ILE A 152 1.87 0.43 11.77
CA ILE A 152 2.47 1.55 11.02
C ILE A 152 1.37 2.53 10.60
N MET A 153 0.29 2.02 10.02
CA MET A 153 -0.80 2.87 9.55
C MET A 153 -1.53 3.59 10.70
N GLU A 154 -1.60 3.01 11.89
CA GLU A 154 -2.16 3.67 13.07
C GLU A 154 -1.37 4.92 13.48
N THR A 155 -0.10 5.01 13.11
CA THR A 155 0.75 6.16 13.43
C THR A 155 0.60 7.33 12.46
N LEU A 156 -0.24 7.19 11.44
CA LEU A 156 -0.44 8.25 10.44
C LEU A 156 -0.94 9.52 11.10
N GLU A 157 -0.25 10.62 10.84
CA GLU A 157 -0.61 11.95 11.31
C GLU A 157 -0.39 12.96 10.20
N TYR A 158 -1.11 14.07 10.24
CA TYR A 158 -0.79 15.21 9.38
C TYR A 158 0.54 15.81 9.81
N ALA A 159 1.36 16.14 8.84
CA ALA A 159 2.69 16.71 9.07
C ALA A 159 2.62 18.13 9.64
#